data_296f2921973dae1f9647559f21456a73
#
_entry.id   296f2921973dae1f9647559f21456a73
#
_cell.length_a   1.000
_cell.length_b   1.000
_cell.length_c   1.000
_cell.angle_alpha   90.00
_cell.angle_beta   90.00
_cell.angle_gamma   90.00
#
_symmetry.space_group_name_H-M   'P 1'
#
loop_
_entity.id
_entity.type
_entity.pdbx_description
1 polymer ?
#
loop_
_entity_poly.entity_id
_entity_poly.type
_entity_poly.pdbx_seq_one_letter_code
_entity_poly.pdbx_strand_id
1 'polypeptide(L)'
;GKDSLSLTQQYPNGDKIISPGTVIVTSGGEVSDVRQVVSPVLVNDKNSRLFPIDFSFDEQRLGGSAFAQSLGKVGSDVPTVKEPQYFCDCFDAIQEMIRRGWILSGHDISAGGLITTLLEMTFANPNGGLRINLHDIKGDDTVKKLFAENPGVVIQVADEHAEEVKEFLTDNCIGFARIGTPTPDKRTLSVADGDWKQEFDIDSLRDTWYETSYLLDRKQSMNGMAKKRYQNYKKQPIELKFNADFTGTLKQYALNADRWKDASSDNNHPTPKAAIIREKGTNGE
;
A
#
# COMPACT_ATOMS: atom_id res chain seq x y z
N GLY A 1 0.19 14.16 -13.65
CA GLY A 1 -0.53 13.05 -14.29
C GLY A 1 0.14 12.58 -15.56
N LYS A 2 -0.10 11.35 -15.92
CA LYS A 2 0.40 10.73 -17.14
C LYS A 2 -0.70 9.86 -17.75
N ASP A 3 -1.00 10.03 -19.02
CA ASP A 3 -1.92 9.17 -19.75
C ASP A 3 -1.19 8.37 -20.83
N SER A 4 -1.84 7.33 -21.33
CA SER A 4 -1.26 6.37 -22.28
C SER A 4 -2.27 5.99 -23.36
N LEU A 5 -3.05 6.97 -23.83
CA LEU A 5 -4.17 6.73 -24.75
C LEU A 5 -3.75 6.27 -26.15
N SER A 6 -2.50 6.46 -26.55
CA SER A 6 -2.05 6.28 -27.93
C SER A 6 -1.04 5.14 -28.13
N LEU A 7 -0.79 4.31 -27.13
CA LEU A 7 0.15 3.21 -27.27
C LEU A 7 -0.45 2.09 -28.13
N THR A 8 -0.07 2.11 -29.38
CA THR A 8 -0.30 1.01 -30.31
C THR A 8 1.04 0.55 -30.85
N GLN A 9 1.37 -0.72 -30.62
CA GLN A 9 2.53 -1.37 -31.21
C GLN A 9 2.08 -2.22 -32.39
N GLN A 10 2.58 -1.93 -33.57
CA GLN A 10 2.39 -2.74 -34.76
C GLN A 10 3.66 -3.52 -35.07
N TYR A 11 3.52 -4.82 -35.26
CA TYR A 11 4.63 -5.72 -35.60
C TYR A 11 4.75 -5.93 -37.12
N PRO A 12 5.94 -6.32 -37.63
CA PRO A 12 6.15 -6.55 -39.05
C PRO A 12 5.24 -7.64 -39.65
N ASN A 13 4.77 -8.58 -38.85
CA ASN A 13 3.85 -9.66 -39.23
C ASN A 13 2.38 -9.19 -39.34
N GLY A 14 2.11 -7.92 -39.06
CA GLY A 14 0.76 -7.34 -39.11
C GLY A 14 0.02 -7.37 -37.76
N ASP A 15 0.55 -8.03 -36.76
CA ASP A 15 -0.06 -8.04 -35.41
C ASP A 15 -0.04 -6.64 -34.79
N LYS A 16 -1.11 -6.33 -34.06
CA LYS A 16 -1.29 -5.04 -33.42
C LYS A 16 -1.65 -5.24 -31.94
N ILE A 17 -0.84 -4.69 -31.06
CA ILE A 17 -1.15 -4.60 -29.64
C ILE A 17 -1.63 -3.18 -29.34
N ILE A 18 -2.80 -3.09 -28.75
CA ILE A 18 -3.41 -1.82 -28.32
C ILE A 18 -3.38 -1.81 -26.80
N SER A 19 -2.70 -0.83 -26.22
CA SER A 19 -2.73 -0.59 -24.77
C SER A 19 -4.09 -0.03 -24.38
N PRO A 20 -4.70 -0.51 -23.26
CA PRO A 20 -5.89 0.13 -22.72
C PRO A 20 -5.58 1.57 -22.33
N GLY A 21 -6.56 2.46 -22.48
CA GLY A 21 -6.46 3.83 -21.97
C GLY A 21 -6.20 3.83 -20.46
N THR A 22 -5.08 4.42 -20.06
CA THR A 22 -4.67 4.43 -18.65
C THR A 22 -4.31 5.85 -18.25
N VAL A 23 -4.87 6.33 -17.14
CA VAL A 23 -4.52 7.61 -16.52
C VAL A 23 -3.85 7.33 -15.19
N ILE A 24 -2.62 7.80 -15.04
CA ILE A 24 -1.88 7.75 -13.78
C ILE A 24 -1.87 9.16 -13.19
N VAL A 25 -2.39 9.29 -11.98
CA VAL A 25 -2.39 10.54 -11.24
C VAL A 25 -1.46 10.39 -10.03
N THR A 26 -0.48 11.28 -9.94
CA THR A 26 0.40 11.38 -8.79
C THR A 26 0.15 12.72 -8.11
N SER A 27 -0.07 12.69 -6.81
CA SER A 27 -0.18 13.89 -5.99
C SER A 27 0.91 13.89 -4.94
N GLY A 28 1.41 15.07 -4.62
CA GLY A 28 2.38 15.28 -3.56
C GLY A 28 1.85 16.31 -2.58
N GLY A 29 2.16 16.10 -1.31
CA GLY A 29 1.78 17.01 -0.24
C GLY A 29 2.91 17.20 0.77
N GLU A 30 2.87 18.30 1.48
CA GLU A 30 3.82 18.60 2.55
C GLU A 30 3.41 17.86 3.83
N VAL A 31 4.37 17.22 4.48
CA VAL A 31 4.17 16.55 5.78
C VAL A 31 4.69 17.45 6.89
N SER A 32 3.81 17.89 7.79
CA SER A 32 4.15 18.79 8.88
C SER A 32 4.97 18.13 10.00
N ASP A 33 4.78 16.82 10.23
CA ASP A 33 5.50 16.02 11.21
C ASP A 33 5.78 14.62 10.66
N VAL A 34 7.05 14.33 10.38
CA VAL A 34 7.47 13.03 9.81
C VAL A 34 7.21 11.83 10.73
N ARG A 35 6.93 12.05 12.01
CA ARG A 35 6.57 10.98 12.96
C ARG A 35 5.13 10.50 12.78
N GLN A 36 4.29 11.26 12.08
CA GLN A 36 2.91 10.92 11.78
C GLN A 36 2.75 10.15 10.47
N VAL A 37 3.85 9.62 9.94
CA VAL A 37 3.83 8.78 8.74
C VAL A 37 3.51 7.34 9.13
N VAL A 38 2.53 6.75 8.46
CA VAL A 38 2.15 5.34 8.63
C VAL A 38 3.01 4.49 7.72
N SER A 39 3.63 3.45 8.29
CA SER A 39 4.41 2.46 7.53
C SER A 39 3.50 1.31 7.06
N PRO A 40 3.74 0.73 5.88
CA PRO A 40 3.04 -0.48 5.45
C PRO A 40 3.50 -1.74 6.20
N VAL A 41 4.60 -1.68 6.94
CA VAL A 41 5.14 -2.83 7.65
C VAL A 41 4.34 -3.14 8.90
N LEU A 42 3.80 -4.35 8.98
CA LEU A 42 3.03 -4.83 10.12
C LEU A 42 3.85 -4.73 11.42
N VAL A 43 3.28 -4.12 12.45
CA VAL A 43 3.83 -4.17 13.80
C VAL A 43 3.54 -5.55 14.41
N ASN A 44 4.58 -6.22 14.87
CA ASN A 44 4.46 -7.60 15.35
C ASN A 44 3.93 -7.67 16.81
N ASP A 45 2.75 -7.07 17.02
CA ASP A 45 2.08 -7.00 18.32
C ASP A 45 0.77 -7.80 18.29
N LYS A 46 0.68 -8.85 19.11
CA LYS A 46 -0.52 -9.68 19.27
C LYS A 46 -1.72 -8.93 19.86
N ASN A 47 -1.49 -7.81 20.55
CA ASN A 47 -2.52 -6.97 21.13
C ASN A 47 -2.94 -5.86 20.15
N SER A 48 -3.10 -6.23 18.91
CA SER A 48 -3.59 -5.35 17.85
C SER A 48 -4.51 -6.08 16.88
N ARG A 49 -5.28 -5.33 16.11
CA ARG A 49 -6.27 -5.83 15.18
C ARG A 49 -6.10 -5.21 13.80
N LEU A 50 -6.50 -5.99 12.79
CA LEU A 50 -6.50 -5.56 11.40
C LEU A 50 -7.92 -5.25 10.95
N PHE A 51 -8.07 -4.08 10.32
CA PHE A 51 -9.32 -3.56 9.80
C PHE A 51 -9.14 -3.25 8.30
N PRO A 52 -9.63 -4.09 7.39
CA PRO A 52 -9.86 -3.67 6.01
C PRO A 52 -11.02 -2.69 5.95
N ILE A 53 -10.85 -1.63 5.18
CA ILE A 53 -11.82 -0.58 4.92
C ILE A 53 -11.95 -0.47 3.40
N ASP A 54 -13.14 -0.71 2.88
CA ASP A 54 -13.43 -0.59 1.45
C ASP A 54 -13.81 0.86 1.11
N PHE A 55 -13.15 1.43 0.12
CA PHE A 55 -13.40 2.79 -0.38
C PHE A 55 -14.30 2.80 -1.62
N SER A 56 -14.59 1.63 -2.18
CA SER A 56 -15.28 1.52 -3.46
C SER A 56 -16.79 1.74 -3.37
N PHE A 57 -17.39 1.39 -2.24
CA PHE A 57 -18.85 1.26 -2.07
C PHE A 57 -19.49 0.35 -3.13
N ASP A 58 -18.75 -0.63 -3.63
CA ASP A 58 -19.17 -1.55 -4.69
C ASP A 58 -19.05 -3.01 -4.25
N GLU A 59 -19.59 -3.91 -5.08
CA GLU A 59 -19.41 -5.35 -4.91
C GLU A 59 -17.97 -5.75 -5.25
N GLN A 60 -17.51 -6.83 -4.63
CA GLN A 60 -16.22 -7.42 -4.93
C GLN A 60 -16.22 -8.05 -6.32
N ARG A 61 -15.33 -7.59 -7.19
CA ARG A 61 -15.25 -8.01 -8.59
C ARG A 61 -13.83 -8.43 -8.96
N LEU A 62 -13.69 -9.39 -9.86
CA LEU A 62 -12.41 -9.98 -10.22
C LEU A 62 -11.94 -9.60 -11.64
N GLY A 63 -12.76 -8.89 -12.43
CA GLY A 63 -12.38 -8.47 -13.76
C GLY A 63 -11.17 -7.54 -13.75
N GLY A 64 -10.22 -7.76 -14.65
CA GLY A 64 -8.98 -7.00 -14.74
C GLY A 64 -7.95 -7.29 -13.66
N SER A 65 -8.29 -8.03 -12.61
CA SER A 65 -7.42 -8.29 -11.47
C SER A 65 -6.19 -9.14 -11.83
N ALA A 66 -5.13 -9.03 -11.03
CA ALA A 66 -3.96 -9.89 -11.14
C ALA A 66 -4.33 -11.39 -11.03
N PHE A 67 -5.35 -11.70 -10.21
CA PHE A 67 -5.88 -13.07 -10.11
C PHE A 67 -6.46 -13.56 -11.45
N ALA A 68 -7.32 -12.76 -12.09
CA ALA A 68 -7.89 -13.13 -13.39
C ALA A 68 -6.79 -13.29 -14.45
N GLN A 69 -5.81 -12.38 -14.47
CA GLN A 69 -4.68 -12.42 -15.40
C GLN A 69 -3.80 -13.66 -15.18
N SER A 70 -3.57 -14.08 -13.93
CA SER A 70 -2.81 -15.31 -13.62
C SER A 70 -3.46 -16.58 -14.16
N LEU A 71 -4.78 -16.54 -14.38
CA LEU A 71 -5.56 -17.62 -15.02
C LEU A 71 -5.69 -17.45 -16.55
N GLY A 72 -4.96 -16.52 -17.15
CA GLY A 72 -5.03 -16.22 -18.59
C GLY A 72 -6.37 -15.57 -19.01
N LYS A 73 -7.08 -14.93 -18.08
CA LYS A 73 -8.38 -14.26 -18.31
C LYS A 73 -8.30 -12.81 -17.89
N VAL A 74 -9.09 -11.96 -18.50
CA VAL A 74 -9.22 -10.55 -18.10
C VAL A 74 -10.55 -10.31 -17.38
N GLY A 75 -11.64 -10.81 -17.93
CA GLY A 75 -12.99 -10.52 -17.44
C GLY A 75 -13.44 -9.09 -17.78
N SER A 76 -14.75 -8.84 -17.66
CA SER A 76 -15.36 -7.53 -17.94
C SER A 76 -15.97 -6.89 -16.70
N ASP A 77 -16.12 -7.62 -15.62
CA ASP A 77 -16.74 -7.17 -14.38
C ASP A 77 -15.65 -6.65 -13.42
N VAL A 78 -15.28 -5.39 -13.62
CA VAL A 78 -14.17 -4.74 -12.90
C VAL A 78 -14.68 -3.98 -11.67
N PRO A 79 -13.87 -3.89 -10.59
CA PRO A 79 -14.19 -3.01 -9.47
C PRO A 79 -14.16 -1.54 -9.88
N THR A 80 -15.01 -0.74 -9.25
CA THR A 80 -15.07 0.70 -9.49
C THR A 80 -15.36 1.45 -8.20
N VAL A 81 -15.08 2.75 -8.19
CA VAL A 81 -15.58 3.66 -7.15
C VAL A 81 -17.01 4.05 -7.52
N LYS A 82 -17.99 3.49 -6.81
CA LYS A 82 -19.40 3.69 -7.11
C LYS A 82 -19.92 5.02 -6.57
N GLU A 83 -19.43 5.41 -5.39
CA GLU A 83 -19.80 6.64 -4.71
C GLU A 83 -18.55 7.48 -4.41
N PRO A 84 -18.19 8.46 -5.25
CA PRO A 84 -16.99 9.27 -5.07
C PRO A 84 -16.92 10.02 -3.75
N GLN A 85 -18.08 10.48 -3.23
CA GLN A 85 -18.11 11.16 -1.92
C GLN A 85 -17.72 10.22 -0.79
N TYR A 86 -18.23 8.98 -0.81
CA TYR A 86 -17.87 7.97 0.16
C TYR A 86 -16.35 7.67 0.15
N PHE A 87 -15.74 7.64 -1.03
CA PHE A 87 -14.27 7.50 -1.15
C PHE A 87 -13.55 8.65 -0.43
N CYS A 88 -14.00 9.89 -0.62
CA CYS A 88 -13.43 11.05 0.08
C CYS A 88 -13.63 10.95 1.60
N ASP A 89 -14.82 10.57 2.03
CA ASP A 89 -15.14 10.41 3.46
C ASP A 89 -14.26 9.33 4.12
N CYS A 90 -14.02 8.21 3.43
CA CYS A 90 -13.08 7.17 3.89
C CYS A 90 -11.65 7.70 3.99
N PHE A 91 -11.19 8.44 2.97
CA PHE A 91 -9.85 9.03 2.96
C PHE A 91 -9.67 10.01 4.13
N ASP A 92 -10.61 10.91 4.35
CA ASP A 92 -10.58 11.89 5.43
C ASP A 92 -10.60 11.22 6.81
N ALA A 93 -11.36 10.14 6.97
CA ALA A 93 -11.39 9.34 8.19
C ALA A 93 -10.03 8.69 8.48
N ILE A 94 -9.35 8.14 7.46
CA ILE A 94 -7.99 7.62 7.62
C ILE A 94 -7.03 8.71 8.05
N GLN A 95 -7.08 9.90 7.43
CA GLN A 95 -6.24 11.04 7.82
C GLN A 95 -6.49 11.47 9.27
N GLU A 96 -7.73 11.45 9.72
CA GLU A 96 -8.06 11.77 11.11
C GLU A 96 -7.53 10.71 12.08
N MET A 97 -7.68 9.43 11.78
CA MET A 97 -7.14 8.35 12.62
C MET A 97 -5.60 8.39 12.68
N ILE A 98 -4.91 8.78 11.60
CA ILE A 98 -3.46 9.02 11.61
C ILE A 98 -3.12 10.19 12.56
N ARG A 99 -3.84 11.29 12.47
CA ARG A 99 -3.63 12.46 13.36
C ARG A 99 -3.83 12.13 14.85
N ARG A 100 -4.77 11.25 15.15
CA ARG A 100 -5.02 10.75 16.52
C ARG A 100 -4.00 9.73 16.99
N GLY A 101 -3.12 9.23 16.11
CA GLY A 101 -2.13 8.21 16.43
C GLY A 101 -2.70 6.81 16.67
N TRP A 102 -3.88 6.52 16.14
CA TRP A 102 -4.56 5.22 16.33
C TRP A 102 -4.03 4.12 15.41
N ILE A 103 -3.39 4.50 14.29
CA ILE A 103 -2.92 3.55 13.28
C ILE A 103 -1.45 3.19 13.54
N LEU A 104 -1.18 1.92 13.79
CA LEU A 104 0.16 1.37 13.97
C LEU A 104 0.87 1.12 12.63
N SER A 105 0.13 0.59 11.66
CA SER A 105 0.59 0.36 10.29
C SER A 105 -0.61 0.37 9.34
N GLY A 106 -0.37 0.58 8.04
CA GLY A 106 -1.45 0.57 7.05
C GLY A 106 -0.91 0.39 5.65
N HIS A 107 -1.69 -0.31 4.81
CA HIS A 107 -1.34 -0.60 3.43
C HIS A 107 -2.60 -0.51 2.54
N ASP A 108 -2.45 0.00 1.35
CA ASP A 108 -3.51 0.02 0.35
C ASP A 108 -3.84 -1.38 -0.18
N ILE A 109 -5.09 -1.59 -0.55
CA ILE A 109 -5.51 -2.77 -1.30
C ILE A 109 -5.37 -2.44 -2.78
N SER A 110 -4.48 -3.15 -3.46
CA SER A 110 -4.17 -2.93 -4.87
C SER A 110 -4.04 -4.25 -5.63
N ALA A 111 -3.09 -4.37 -6.56
CA ALA A 111 -2.91 -5.58 -7.37
C ALA A 111 -2.76 -6.84 -6.51
N GLY A 112 -3.58 -7.84 -6.76
CA GLY A 112 -3.63 -9.10 -6.01
C GLY A 112 -4.60 -9.09 -4.82
N GLY A 113 -5.26 -7.96 -4.53
CA GLY A 113 -6.31 -7.86 -3.52
C GLY A 113 -5.83 -7.99 -2.07
N LEU A 114 -6.78 -8.24 -1.18
CA LEU A 114 -6.55 -8.30 0.27
C LEU A 114 -5.44 -9.29 0.67
N ILE A 115 -5.39 -10.47 0.07
CA ILE A 115 -4.39 -11.50 0.43
C ILE A 115 -2.97 -11.01 0.17
N THR A 116 -2.75 -10.35 -0.98
CA THR A 116 -1.44 -9.79 -1.33
C THR A 116 -1.07 -8.65 -0.40
N THR A 117 -1.99 -7.73 -0.12
CA THR A 117 -1.80 -6.65 0.86
C THR A 117 -1.34 -7.19 2.22
N LEU A 118 -2.02 -8.21 2.76
CA LEU A 118 -1.65 -8.82 4.03
C LEU A 118 -0.28 -9.49 4.01
N LEU A 119 0.09 -10.12 2.90
CA LEU A 119 1.42 -10.71 2.72
C LEU A 119 2.50 -9.63 2.64
N GLU A 120 2.29 -8.57 1.86
CA GLU A 120 3.22 -7.45 1.70
C GLU A 120 3.47 -6.74 3.03
N MET A 121 2.44 -6.56 3.86
CA MET A 121 2.60 -6.04 5.22
C MET A 121 3.53 -6.90 6.09
N THR A 122 3.63 -8.21 5.82
CA THR A 122 4.47 -9.15 6.58
C THR A 122 5.85 -9.36 5.98
N PHE A 123 6.06 -9.10 4.69
CA PHE A 123 7.31 -9.46 4.00
C PHE A 123 8.55 -8.76 4.56
N ALA A 124 8.41 -7.51 4.99
CA ALA A 124 9.53 -6.76 5.56
C ALA A 124 9.86 -7.18 7.01
N ASN A 125 8.98 -7.90 7.68
CA ASN A 125 9.26 -8.43 9.01
C ASN A 125 10.15 -9.67 8.94
N PRO A 126 11.19 -9.77 9.76
CA PRO A 126 12.01 -10.97 9.83
C PRO A 126 11.30 -12.15 10.52
N ASN A 127 10.37 -11.86 11.41
CA ASN A 127 9.66 -12.83 12.25
C ASN A 127 8.16 -12.50 12.30
N GLY A 128 7.39 -13.47 12.77
CA GLY A 128 5.94 -13.32 12.96
C GLY A 128 5.14 -13.45 11.67
N GLY A 129 3.84 -13.55 11.81
CA GLY A 129 2.87 -13.70 10.75
C GLY A 129 1.51 -13.16 11.15
N LEU A 130 0.46 -13.71 10.55
CA LEU A 130 -0.92 -13.26 10.72
C LEU A 130 -1.88 -14.44 10.87
N ARG A 131 -2.92 -14.25 11.67
CA ARG A 131 -4.11 -15.07 11.67
C ARG A 131 -5.32 -14.20 11.38
N ILE A 132 -6.03 -14.52 10.31
CA ILE A 132 -7.21 -13.76 9.85
C ILE A 132 -8.43 -14.66 9.69
N ASN A 133 -9.61 -14.06 9.85
CA ASN A 133 -10.91 -14.65 9.57
C ASN A 133 -11.72 -13.67 8.71
N LEU A 134 -12.22 -14.14 7.57
CA LEU A 134 -12.94 -13.34 6.59
C LEU A 134 -14.44 -13.25 6.87
N HIS A 135 -14.90 -13.78 8.00
CA HIS A 135 -16.33 -13.86 8.33
C HIS A 135 -17.04 -12.50 8.26
N ASP A 136 -16.39 -11.45 8.77
CA ASP A 136 -16.97 -10.10 8.81
C ASP A 136 -16.87 -9.35 7.47
N ILE A 137 -16.14 -9.88 6.50
CA ILE A 137 -16.09 -9.31 5.16
C ILE A 137 -17.36 -9.68 4.40
N LYS A 138 -18.01 -8.68 3.81
CA LYS A 138 -19.24 -8.90 3.03
C LYS A 138 -19.01 -9.85 1.86
N GLY A 139 -20.06 -10.61 1.51
CA GLY A 139 -20.06 -11.58 0.42
C GLY A 139 -19.87 -13.01 0.94
N ASP A 140 -20.15 -13.95 0.07
CA ASP A 140 -20.13 -15.40 0.33
C ASP A 140 -19.02 -16.15 -0.45
N ASP A 141 -18.32 -15.44 -1.33
CA ASP A 141 -17.25 -15.99 -2.17
C ASP A 141 -15.89 -15.64 -1.59
N THR A 142 -15.23 -16.64 -1.00
CA THR A 142 -13.88 -16.51 -0.42
C THR A 142 -12.85 -16.01 -1.42
N VAL A 143 -12.94 -16.40 -2.70
CA VAL A 143 -11.99 -15.94 -3.74
C VAL A 143 -12.17 -14.46 -3.99
N LYS A 144 -13.40 -13.97 -4.08
CA LYS A 144 -13.67 -12.54 -4.22
C LYS A 144 -13.19 -11.75 -3.01
N LYS A 145 -13.45 -12.23 -1.78
CA LYS A 145 -12.97 -11.58 -0.54
C LYS A 145 -11.45 -11.42 -0.52
N LEU A 146 -10.72 -12.40 -1.05
CA LEU A 146 -9.26 -12.42 -1.03
C LEU A 146 -8.61 -11.66 -2.19
N PHE A 147 -9.17 -11.75 -3.40
CA PHE A 147 -8.50 -11.33 -4.62
C PHE A 147 -9.17 -10.17 -5.37
N ALA A 148 -10.31 -9.66 -4.89
CA ALA A 148 -10.89 -8.46 -5.48
C ALA A 148 -9.99 -7.25 -5.20
N GLU A 149 -9.77 -6.44 -6.24
CA GLU A 149 -8.91 -5.25 -6.21
C GLU A 149 -9.75 -3.97 -6.07
N ASN A 150 -10.81 -4.05 -5.27
CA ASN A 150 -11.56 -2.86 -4.90
C ASN A 150 -10.65 -1.90 -4.12
N PRO A 151 -10.66 -0.59 -4.45
CA PRO A 151 -9.83 0.36 -3.73
C PRO A 151 -10.19 0.40 -2.25
N GLY A 152 -9.19 0.37 -1.41
CA GLY A 152 -9.34 0.35 0.04
C GLY A 152 -8.00 0.30 0.75
N VAL A 153 -8.04 0.15 2.05
CA VAL A 153 -6.85 0.02 2.90
C VAL A 153 -7.03 -1.05 3.96
N VAL A 154 -5.92 -1.63 4.40
CA VAL A 154 -5.86 -2.42 5.63
C VAL A 154 -5.10 -1.61 6.66
N ILE A 155 -5.71 -1.32 7.80
CA ILE A 155 -5.05 -0.66 8.92
C ILE A 155 -4.87 -1.62 10.09
N GLN A 156 -3.78 -1.45 10.82
CA GLN A 156 -3.53 -2.12 12.09
C GLN A 156 -3.71 -1.12 13.23
N VAL A 157 -4.49 -1.51 14.22
CA VAL A 157 -4.85 -0.68 15.37
C VAL A 157 -4.56 -1.45 16.66
N ALA A 158 -3.99 -0.79 17.68
CA ALA A 158 -3.79 -1.38 18.99
C ALA A 158 -5.14 -1.72 19.65
N ASP A 159 -5.19 -2.78 20.47
CA ASP A 159 -6.42 -3.20 21.16
C ASP A 159 -7.02 -2.09 22.03
N GLU A 160 -6.20 -1.22 22.59
CA GLU A 160 -6.63 -0.09 23.40
C GLU A 160 -7.47 0.95 22.62
N HIS A 161 -7.26 1.06 21.30
CA HIS A 161 -8.00 1.97 20.42
C HIS A 161 -9.02 1.26 19.52
N ALA A 162 -9.13 -0.07 19.60
CA ALA A 162 -9.94 -0.84 18.66
C ALA A 162 -11.43 -0.49 18.72
N GLU A 163 -11.97 -0.26 19.90
CA GLU A 163 -13.39 0.12 20.05
C GLU A 163 -13.62 1.58 19.66
N GLU A 164 -12.72 2.51 19.98
CA GLU A 164 -12.79 3.92 19.55
C GLU A 164 -12.78 4.02 18.01
N VAL A 165 -11.93 3.24 17.34
CA VAL A 165 -11.89 3.18 15.86
C VAL A 165 -13.18 2.64 15.28
N LYS A 166 -13.77 1.59 15.87
CA LYS A 166 -15.05 1.04 15.43
C LYS A 166 -16.19 2.06 15.57
N GLU A 167 -16.29 2.73 16.71
CA GLU A 167 -17.28 3.77 16.96
C GLU A 167 -17.08 4.92 15.95
N PHE A 168 -15.87 5.40 15.78
CA PHE A 168 -15.54 6.47 14.84
C PHE A 168 -15.92 6.13 13.39
N LEU A 169 -15.59 4.93 12.91
CA LEU A 169 -15.96 4.50 11.55
C LEU A 169 -17.46 4.34 11.39
N THR A 170 -18.13 3.82 12.42
CA THR A 170 -19.60 3.65 12.42
C THR A 170 -20.31 5.01 12.38
N ASP A 171 -19.89 5.97 13.20
CA ASP A 171 -20.46 7.31 13.28
C ASP A 171 -20.30 8.08 11.96
N ASN A 172 -19.21 7.80 11.22
CA ASN A 172 -18.97 8.36 9.89
C ASN A 172 -19.57 7.52 8.75
N CYS A 173 -20.39 6.49 9.05
CA CYS A 173 -21.02 5.62 8.06
C CYS A 173 -20.02 4.87 7.15
N ILE A 174 -18.81 4.59 7.62
CA ILE A 174 -17.76 3.91 6.88
C ILE A 174 -17.79 2.42 7.16
N GLY A 175 -17.86 1.60 6.10
CA GLY A 175 -17.84 0.15 6.18
C GLY A 175 -16.44 -0.39 6.49
N PHE A 176 -16.35 -1.28 7.46
CA PHE A 176 -15.13 -1.97 7.84
C PHE A 176 -15.41 -3.41 8.27
N ALA A 177 -14.37 -4.22 8.33
CA ALA A 177 -14.39 -5.52 8.98
C ALA A 177 -13.26 -5.61 10.00
N ARG A 178 -13.37 -6.49 10.99
CA ARG A 178 -12.28 -6.83 11.91
C ARG A 178 -11.83 -8.24 11.63
N ILE A 179 -10.69 -8.39 10.94
CA ILE A 179 -10.33 -9.68 10.33
C ILE A 179 -9.30 -10.49 11.10
N GLY A 180 -8.47 -9.90 11.97
CA GLY A 180 -7.46 -10.71 12.59
C GLY A 180 -6.42 -9.98 13.41
N THR A 181 -5.34 -10.71 13.72
CA THR A 181 -4.29 -10.27 14.63
C THR A 181 -2.93 -10.85 14.21
N PRO A 182 -1.83 -10.14 14.47
CA PRO A 182 -0.48 -10.67 14.32
C PRO A 182 -0.21 -11.89 15.21
N THR A 183 0.64 -12.78 14.72
CA THR A 183 1.11 -13.99 15.42
C THR A 183 2.64 -13.94 15.54
N PRO A 184 3.20 -13.31 16.60
CA PRO A 184 4.64 -13.05 16.70
C PRO A 184 5.54 -14.28 16.60
N ASP A 185 5.03 -15.44 17.06
CA ASP A 185 5.80 -16.67 17.19
C ASP A 185 5.72 -17.59 15.96
N LYS A 186 4.92 -17.22 14.95
CA LYS A 186 4.72 -18.04 13.75
C LYS A 186 4.94 -17.24 12.48
N ARG A 187 5.73 -17.74 11.56
CA ARG A 187 5.98 -17.13 10.25
C ARG A 187 5.00 -17.63 9.18
N THR A 188 3.71 -17.65 9.51
CA THR A 188 2.64 -18.11 8.60
C THR A 188 1.50 -17.09 8.54
N LEU A 189 0.82 -17.06 7.40
CA LEU A 189 -0.47 -16.42 7.23
C LEU A 189 -1.54 -17.50 7.29
N SER A 190 -2.31 -17.54 8.38
CA SER A 190 -3.44 -18.46 8.53
C SER A 190 -4.74 -17.71 8.19
N VAL A 191 -5.49 -18.23 7.23
CA VAL A 191 -6.74 -17.65 6.74
C VAL A 191 -7.89 -18.61 7.01
N ALA A 192 -9.01 -18.11 7.50
CA ALA A 192 -10.26 -18.85 7.67
C ALA A 192 -11.44 -18.09 7.06
N ASP A 193 -12.40 -18.82 6.47
CA ASP A 193 -13.70 -18.33 6.03
C ASP A 193 -14.73 -19.46 6.18
N GLY A 194 -15.53 -19.41 7.24
CA GLY A 194 -16.39 -20.54 7.63
C GLY A 194 -15.56 -21.81 7.90
N ASP A 195 -15.93 -22.90 7.19
CA ASP A 195 -15.23 -24.19 7.30
C ASP A 195 -13.92 -24.23 6.51
N TRP A 196 -13.72 -23.32 5.54
CA TRP A 196 -12.51 -23.25 4.77
C TRP A 196 -11.36 -22.65 5.59
N LYS A 197 -10.21 -23.34 5.59
CA LYS A 197 -9.01 -22.90 6.30
C LYS A 197 -7.78 -23.21 5.48
N GLN A 198 -6.86 -22.26 5.43
CA GLN A 198 -5.60 -22.42 4.73
C GLN A 198 -4.47 -21.75 5.53
N GLU A 199 -3.30 -22.35 5.52
CA GLU A 199 -2.08 -21.78 6.08
C GLU A 199 -1.04 -21.65 4.98
N PHE A 200 -0.38 -20.47 4.93
CA PHE A 200 0.63 -20.13 3.94
C PHE A 200 1.95 -19.82 4.63
N ASP A 201 3.04 -20.38 4.12
CA ASP A 201 4.39 -20.00 4.53
C ASP A 201 4.75 -18.63 3.90
N ILE A 202 4.98 -17.63 4.75
CA ILE A 202 5.20 -16.23 4.31
C ILE A 202 6.51 -16.12 3.54
N ASP A 203 7.57 -16.80 3.96
CA ASP A 203 8.88 -16.69 3.32
C ASP A 203 8.87 -17.30 1.92
N SER A 204 8.20 -18.42 1.75
CA SER A 204 8.02 -19.07 0.45
C SER A 204 7.23 -18.18 -0.52
N LEU A 205 6.13 -17.57 -0.03
CA LEU A 205 5.33 -16.66 -0.86
C LEU A 205 6.07 -15.35 -1.17
N ARG A 206 6.87 -14.84 -0.23
CA ARG A 206 7.74 -13.68 -0.50
C ARG A 206 8.75 -14.00 -1.59
N ASP A 207 9.34 -15.17 -1.56
CA ASP A 207 10.32 -15.56 -2.57
C ASP A 207 9.66 -15.66 -3.96
N THR A 208 8.45 -16.22 -4.04
CA THR A 208 7.65 -16.26 -5.27
C THR A 208 7.29 -14.85 -5.75
N TRP A 209 6.83 -13.98 -4.85
CA TRP A 209 6.48 -12.58 -5.15
C TRP A 209 7.66 -11.78 -5.70
N TYR A 210 8.86 -11.98 -5.14
CA TYR A 210 10.07 -11.24 -5.55
C TYR A 210 10.82 -11.89 -6.72
N GLU A 211 10.50 -13.13 -7.10
CA GLU A 211 11.28 -13.90 -8.08
C GLU A 211 11.46 -13.17 -9.41
N THR A 212 10.40 -12.63 -9.98
CA THR A 212 10.46 -11.88 -11.25
C THR A 212 11.41 -10.69 -11.16
N SER A 213 11.34 -9.91 -10.08
CA SER A 213 12.25 -8.79 -9.82
C SER A 213 13.70 -9.27 -9.69
N TYR A 214 13.93 -10.38 -9.00
CA TYR A 214 15.25 -10.99 -8.90
C TYR A 214 15.79 -11.44 -10.27
N LEU A 215 14.95 -12.07 -11.11
CA LEU A 215 15.35 -12.53 -12.44
C LEU A 215 15.76 -11.37 -13.37
N LEU A 216 15.10 -10.22 -13.25
CA LEU A 216 15.47 -8.99 -13.96
C LEU A 216 16.74 -8.36 -13.37
N ASP A 217 16.80 -8.22 -12.04
CA ASP A 217 17.90 -7.61 -11.32
C ASP A 217 19.23 -8.32 -11.60
N ARG A 218 19.24 -9.66 -11.64
CA ARG A 218 20.46 -10.43 -11.94
C ARG A 218 21.04 -10.18 -13.33
N LYS A 219 20.24 -9.65 -14.27
CA LYS A 219 20.73 -9.25 -15.60
C LYS A 219 21.37 -7.88 -15.63
N GLN A 220 21.04 -7.03 -14.65
CA GLN A 220 21.50 -5.64 -14.55
C GLN A 220 22.59 -5.47 -13.51
N SER A 221 22.54 -6.28 -12.42
CA SER A 221 23.47 -6.17 -11.31
C SER A 221 24.71 -7.04 -11.49
N MET A 222 25.88 -6.48 -11.20
CA MET A 222 27.15 -7.19 -11.28
C MET A 222 27.43 -8.02 -10.01
N ASN A 223 28.36 -8.99 -10.14
CA ASN A 223 28.99 -9.70 -9.01
C ASN A 223 28.04 -10.38 -8.02
N GLY A 224 26.91 -10.87 -8.48
CA GLY A 224 25.96 -11.62 -7.63
C GLY A 224 25.19 -10.77 -6.61
N MET A 225 25.19 -9.44 -6.77
CA MET A 225 24.49 -8.53 -5.85
C MET A 225 22.97 -8.77 -5.83
N ALA A 226 22.37 -9.09 -6.97
CA ALA A 226 20.96 -9.47 -7.04
C ALA A 226 20.64 -10.66 -6.13
N LYS A 227 21.48 -11.70 -6.15
CA LYS A 227 21.33 -12.87 -5.27
C LYS A 227 21.45 -12.50 -3.79
N LYS A 228 22.37 -11.60 -3.45
CA LYS A 228 22.53 -11.11 -2.08
C LYS A 228 21.27 -10.36 -1.61
N ARG A 229 20.68 -9.48 -2.44
CA ARG A 229 19.42 -8.79 -2.13
C ARG A 229 18.28 -9.79 -1.92
N TYR A 230 18.11 -10.73 -2.82
CA TYR A 230 17.09 -11.76 -2.75
C TYR A 230 17.17 -12.58 -1.44
N GLN A 231 18.37 -12.94 -1.00
CA GLN A 231 18.59 -13.78 0.17
C GLN A 231 18.65 -13.02 1.50
N ASN A 232 18.96 -11.72 1.47
CA ASN A 232 19.23 -10.93 2.68
C ASN A 232 18.06 -10.07 3.17
N TYR A 233 16.87 -10.21 2.61
CA TYR A 233 15.72 -9.35 2.94
C TYR A 233 15.36 -9.36 4.44
N LYS A 234 15.62 -10.45 5.16
CA LYS A 234 15.41 -10.53 6.62
C LYS A 234 16.46 -9.78 7.43
N LYS A 235 17.57 -9.39 6.83
CA LYS A 235 18.62 -8.61 7.49
C LYS A 235 18.32 -7.15 7.26
N GLN A 236 17.88 -6.45 8.27
CA GLN A 236 17.56 -5.02 8.24
C GLN A 236 18.76 -4.22 8.79
N PRO A 237 19.82 -3.99 7.98
CA PRO A 237 21.06 -3.38 8.48
C PRO A 237 20.96 -1.86 8.68
N ILE A 238 19.91 -1.23 8.17
CA ILE A 238 19.71 0.22 8.28
C ILE A 238 18.71 0.49 9.39
N GLU A 239 19.22 1.08 10.46
CA GLU A 239 18.38 1.63 11.55
C GLU A 239 18.52 3.14 11.53
N LEU A 240 17.41 3.84 11.37
CA LEU A 240 17.36 5.30 11.48
C LEU A 240 17.14 5.67 12.95
N LYS A 241 18.17 6.26 13.56
CA LYS A 241 18.09 6.79 14.92
C LYS A 241 18.09 8.30 14.86
N PHE A 242 17.02 8.90 15.32
CA PHE A 242 16.93 10.35 15.45
C PHE A 242 17.58 10.79 16.76
N ASN A 243 18.17 11.98 16.79
CA ASN A 243 18.65 12.60 18.02
C ASN A 243 17.49 12.81 18.99
N ALA A 244 17.79 12.85 20.31
CA ALA A 244 16.78 13.04 21.33
C ALA A 244 15.98 14.35 21.16
N ASP A 245 16.62 15.38 20.60
CA ASP A 245 16.02 16.69 20.35
C ASP A 245 15.26 16.78 19.02
N PHE A 246 15.21 15.68 18.24
CA PHE A 246 14.50 15.67 16.98
C PHE A 246 13.00 15.66 17.20
N THR A 247 12.33 16.74 16.80
CA THR A 247 10.88 16.90 16.98
C THR A 247 10.04 16.35 15.84
N GLY A 248 10.65 16.06 14.69
CA GLY A 248 9.95 15.61 13.48
C GLY A 248 9.19 16.70 12.74
N THR A 249 9.29 17.96 13.16
CA THR A 249 8.52 19.07 12.60
C THR A 249 9.39 20.02 11.77
N LEU A 250 8.79 20.66 10.74
CA LEU A 250 9.46 21.66 9.93
C LEU A 250 9.93 22.86 10.77
N LYS A 251 9.23 23.18 11.83
CA LYS A 251 9.56 24.27 12.76
C LYS A 251 10.96 24.12 13.37
N GLN A 252 11.43 22.89 13.60
CA GLN A 252 12.76 22.62 14.12
C GLN A 252 13.87 23.14 13.20
N TYR A 253 13.61 23.16 11.90
CA TYR A 253 14.57 23.61 10.88
C TYR A 253 14.35 25.05 10.45
N ALA A 254 13.57 25.82 11.21
CA ALA A 254 13.15 27.17 10.86
C ALA A 254 12.44 27.25 9.48
N LEU A 255 11.93 26.13 9.00
CA LEU A 255 11.11 26.08 7.81
C LEU A 255 9.68 26.37 8.23
N ASN A 256 9.17 27.51 7.81
CA ASN A 256 7.81 27.93 8.09
C ASN A 256 6.99 27.76 6.81
N ALA A 257 5.90 27.01 6.84
CA ALA A 257 5.02 26.84 5.68
C ALA A 257 4.49 28.19 5.14
N ASP A 258 4.37 29.19 6.03
CA ASP A 258 3.97 30.54 5.65
C ASP A 258 5.05 31.30 4.85
N ARG A 259 6.32 30.89 4.99
CA ARG A 259 7.44 31.52 4.28
C ARG A 259 7.39 31.32 2.76
N TRP A 260 6.75 30.24 2.30
CA TRP A 260 6.55 29.97 0.88
C TRP A 260 5.43 30.82 0.26
N LYS A 261 4.45 31.21 1.05
CA LYS A 261 3.37 32.11 0.61
C LYS A 261 3.86 33.54 0.40
N ASP A 262 4.82 33.96 1.22
CA ASP A 262 5.38 35.32 1.14
C ASP A 262 6.55 35.44 0.14
N ALA A 263 7.22 34.35 -0.20
CA ALA A 263 8.36 34.34 -1.12
C ALA A 263 8.01 34.76 -2.56
N SER A 264 6.75 34.77 -2.93
CA SER A 264 6.28 35.29 -4.23
C SER A 264 6.24 36.84 -4.30
N SER A 265 6.37 37.53 -3.17
CA SER A 265 6.23 39.00 -3.08
C SER A 265 7.52 39.74 -2.74
N ASP A 266 8.60 39.04 -2.32
CA ASP A 266 9.83 39.72 -1.90
C ASP A 266 11.03 39.27 -2.77
N ASN A 267 11.36 40.11 -3.75
CA ASN A 267 12.51 39.95 -4.66
C ASN A 267 13.89 40.07 -3.99
N ASN A 268 13.99 40.30 -2.68
CA ASN A 268 15.23 40.58 -1.97
C ASN A 268 15.88 39.38 -1.27
N HIS A 269 15.26 38.17 -1.28
CA HIS A 269 15.89 37.00 -0.74
C HIS A 269 16.55 36.14 -1.85
N PRO A 270 17.80 35.66 -1.66
CA PRO A 270 18.41 34.78 -2.62
C PRO A 270 17.57 33.49 -2.71
N THR A 271 16.92 33.30 -3.85
CA THR A 271 16.19 32.05 -4.14
C THR A 271 17.17 30.88 -4.14
N PRO A 272 16.83 29.74 -3.53
CA PRO A 272 17.64 28.54 -3.61
C PRO A 272 17.85 28.15 -5.09
N LYS A 273 19.11 27.88 -5.44
CA LYS A 273 19.44 27.36 -6.77
C LYS A 273 19.31 25.84 -6.74
N ALA A 274 18.52 25.31 -7.66
CA ALA A 274 18.41 23.88 -7.87
C ALA A 274 19.16 23.49 -9.16
N ALA A 275 19.81 22.34 -9.15
CA ALA A 275 20.40 21.73 -10.33
C ALA A 275 19.66 20.42 -10.62
N ILE A 276 19.20 20.27 -11.86
CA ILE A 276 18.58 19.03 -12.32
C ILE A 276 19.65 18.27 -13.12
N ILE A 277 20.01 17.09 -12.63
CA ILE A 277 20.92 16.19 -13.34
C ILE A 277 20.08 15.31 -14.25
N ARG A 278 20.40 15.33 -15.53
CA ARG A 278 19.67 14.58 -16.57
C ARG A 278 20.59 13.60 -17.28
N GLU A 279 20.07 12.42 -17.54
CA GLU A 279 20.68 11.44 -18.42
C GLU A 279 19.94 11.38 -19.77
N LYS A 280 20.60 10.83 -20.79
CA LYS A 280 19.96 10.64 -22.10
C LYS A 280 18.78 9.68 -21.97
N GLY A 281 17.61 10.12 -22.38
CA GLY A 281 16.37 9.35 -22.28
C GLY A 281 15.48 9.69 -21.08
N THR A 282 15.90 10.63 -20.21
CA THR A 282 15.02 11.20 -19.16
C THR A 282 13.86 11.95 -19.82
N ASN A 283 12.64 11.72 -19.35
CA ASN A 283 11.45 12.50 -19.69
C ASN A 283 10.66 12.83 -18.42
N GLY A 284 9.77 13.79 -18.47
CA GLY A 284 8.96 14.19 -17.32
C GLY A 284 9.64 15.25 -16.46
N GLU A 285 10.09 16.31 -17.09
CA GLU A 285 10.66 17.50 -16.41
C GLU A 285 9.57 18.39 -15.82
#